data_de9ca8e24a810224bfbaf36e7f122ffa
#
_entry.id   de9ca8e24a810224bfbaf36e7f122ffa
#
_cell.length_a   1.000
_cell.length_b   1.000
_cell.length_c   1.000
_cell.angle_alpha   90.00
_cell.angle_beta   90.00
_cell.angle_gamma   90.00
#
_symmetry.space_group_name_H-M   'P 1'
#
loop_
_entity.id
_entity.type
_entity.pdbx_description
1 polymer ?
#
loop_
_entity_poly.entity_id
_entity_poly.type
_entity_poly.pdbx_seq_one_letter_code
_entity_poly.pdbx_strand_id
1 'polypeptide(L)'
;MSTDPASETAATAAAGPGPAAEPAAGPGRVAVIVPAAGKGERLGPGAPKALRELGGFPLLVHAVRTLAAARSVDLVVVAAPPDPQGLAEVQRLVADLPGDTRVVAGGASRQESVALALAALPEDCAVVLVHDAARALTPVDVIEAVVAAVRGGAGAVIPVLPVADTIKAVDGDLVTATVDRSTLRAVQTPQGFTRGVLTKAHAASDPAAPATDDAGLVEALGLPVRTVPGHAEAFKITTPFDLVLAEAVLRRRR
;
A
#
# COMPACT_ATOMS: atom_id res chain seq x y z
N MET A 1 -54.35 21.72 38.36
CA MET A 1 -53.39 20.74 38.92
C MET A 1 -52.28 20.55 37.91
N SER A 2 -51.15 21.08 38.31
CA SER A 2 -49.92 21.19 37.55
C SER A 2 -49.20 19.85 37.50
N THR A 3 -48.69 19.41 36.39
CA THR A 3 -47.64 18.39 36.33
C THR A 3 -46.60 18.83 35.33
N ASP A 4 -45.44 19.08 35.85
CA ASP A 4 -44.16 19.48 35.26
C ASP A 4 -43.55 18.36 34.42
N PRO A 5 -43.00 18.58 33.19
CA PRO A 5 -42.20 17.60 32.51
C PRO A 5 -40.71 17.77 32.89
N ALA A 6 -40.13 16.70 33.43
CA ALA A 6 -38.74 16.57 33.77
C ALA A 6 -37.80 16.83 32.58
N SER A 7 -36.81 17.69 32.81
CA SER A 7 -35.69 17.97 31.91
C SER A 7 -34.72 16.79 31.88
N GLU A 8 -34.61 16.14 30.78
CA GLU A 8 -33.62 15.10 30.47
C GLU A 8 -32.32 15.78 30.03
N THR A 9 -31.36 15.83 30.93
CA THR A 9 -30.02 16.40 30.68
C THR A 9 -29.20 15.37 29.87
N ALA A 10 -29.01 15.60 28.59
CA ALA A 10 -28.10 14.82 27.75
C ALA A 10 -26.66 15.07 28.24
N ALA A 11 -26.05 14.05 28.83
CA ALA A 11 -24.63 14.05 29.19
C ALA A 11 -23.78 13.96 27.90
N THR A 12 -23.15 15.06 27.52
CA THR A 12 -22.13 15.10 26.48
C THR A 12 -20.89 14.36 26.99
N ALA A 13 -20.65 13.15 26.52
CA ALA A 13 -19.40 12.42 26.77
C ALA A 13 -18.25 13.17 26.11
N ALA A 14 -17.38 13.77 26.90
CA ALA A 14 -16.12 14.36 26.41
C ALA A 14 -15.24 13.26 25.87
N ALA A 15 -14.91 13.35 24.57
CA ALA A 15 -13.89 12.51 23.95
C ALA A 15 -12.56 12.76 24.68
N GLY A 16 -11.98 11.70 25.24
CA GLY A 16 -10.67 11.75 25.87
C GLY A 16 -9.58 12.16 24.85
N PRO A 17 -8.41 12.64 25.31
CA PRO A 17 -7.33 13.01 24.41
C PRO A 17 -6.94 11.80 23.56
N GLY A 18 -7.00 11.96 22.24
CA GLY A 18 -6.54 10.96 21.28
C GLY A 18 -5.05 10.65 21.51
N PRO A 19 -4.57 9.50 21.05
CA PRO A 19 -3.18 9.11 21.21
C PRO A 19 -2.26 10.21 20.68
N ALA A 20 -1.18 10.50 21.44
CA ALA A 20 -0.21 11.54 21.10
C ALA A 20 0.33 11.31 19.68
N ALA A 21 0.33 12.36 18.86
CA ALA A 21 0.89 12.31 17.52
C ALA A 21 2.39 11.94 17.62
N GLU A 22 2.80 10.89 16.92
CA GLU A 22 4.22 10.58 16.78
C GLU A 22 4.94 11.74 16.06
N PRO A 23 6.22 11.99 16.37
CA PRO A 23 6.96 13.09 15.75
C PRO A 23 6.99 12.93 14.22
N ALA A 24 6.83 14.06 13.52
CA ALA A 24 6.92 14.11 12.07
C ALA A 24 8.23 13.48 11.59
N ALA A 25 8.20 12.75 10.48
CA ALA A 25 9.40 12.21 9.86
C ALA A 25 10.34 13.36 9.53
N GLY A 26 11.57 13.31 10.09
CA GLY A 26 12.62 14.30 9.79
C GLY A 26 13.01 14.33 8.31
N PRO A 27 14.00 15.15 7.91
CA PRO A 27 14.43 15.35 6.52
C PRO A 27 15.21 14.14 5.94
N GLY A 28 14.99 12.92 6.45
CA GLY A 28 15.62 11.70 5.99
C GLY A 28 15.13 11.23 4.61
N ARG A 29 15.85 10.25 4.06
CA ARG A 29 15.55 9.62 2.77
C ARG A 29 14.18 8.93 2.75
N VAL A 30 13.63 8.84 1.57
CA VAL A 30 12.39 8.09 1.27
C VAL A 30 12.76 6.81 0.56
N ALA A 31 12.41 5.67 1.16
CA ALA A 31 12.54 4.37 0.52
C ALA A 31 11.16 3.81 0.12
N VAL A 32 11.12 3.09 -0.99
CA VAL A 32 9.93 2.34 -1.41
C VAL A 32 10.26 0.84 -1.43
N ILE A 33 9.47 0.05 -0.72
CA ILE A 33 9.53 -1.42 -0.74
C ILE A 33 8.51 -1.94 -1.75
N VAL A 34 8.96 -2.80 -2.66
CA VAL A 34 8.12 -3.48 -3.65
C VAL A 34 8.15 -4.99 -3.40
N PRO A 35 7.14 -5.58 -2.72
CA PRO A 35 7.07 -7.02 -2.54
C PRO A 35 6.75 -7.70 -3.88
N ALA A 36 7.67 -8.51 -4.40
CA ALA A 36 7.58 -9.19 -5.68
C ALA A 36 7.80 -10.72 -5.59
N ALA A 37 7.92 -11.29 -4.38
CA ALA A 37 8.16 -12.73 -4.17
C ALA A 37 6.93 -13.62 -4.41
N GLY A 38 5.73 -13.07 -4.51
CA GLY A 38 4.48 -13.83 -4.60
C GLY A 38 4.23 -14.47 -5.97
N LYS A 39 3.73 -15.72 -5.98
CA LYS A 39 3.42 -16.49 -7.21
C LYS A 39 2.29 -15.91 -8.06
N GLY A 40 1.31 -15.24 -7.45
CA GLY A 40 0.26 -14.49 -8.17
C GLY A 40 -0.72 -15.32 -8.99
N GLU A 41 -1.19 -16.44 -8.48
CA GLU A 41 -1.99 -17.48 -9.16
C GLU A 41 -3.29 -17.00 -9.84
N ARG A 42 -3.88 -15.90 -9.37
CA ARG A 42 -5.15 -15.35 -9.90
C ARG A 42 -5.08 -14.81 -11.33
N LEU A 43 -3.91 -14.57 -11.90
CA LEU A 43 -3.73 -14.18 -13.31
C LEU A 43 -3.67 -15.39 -14.26
N GLY A 44 -3.95 -16.60 -13.74
CA GLY A 44 -3.86 -17.84 -14.49
C GLY A 44 -2.42 -18.40 -14.56
N PRO A 45 -2.22 -19.56 -15.22
CA PRO A 45 -0.92 -20.21 -15.35
C PRO A 45 0.06 -19.33 -16.10
N GLY A 46 1.36 -19.42 -15.75
CA GLY A 46 2.47 -18.70 -16.39
C GLY A 46 3.42 -18.05 -15.39
N ALA A 47 4.14 -17.00 -15.80
CA ALA A 47 5.12 -16.31 -14.98
C ALA A 47 4.52 -15.73 -13.68
N PRO A 48 5.32 -15.57 -12.61
CA PRO A 48 4.90 -14.88 -11.40
C PRO A 48 4.27 -13.52 -11.71
N LYS A 49 3.29 -13.08 -10.92
CA LYS A 49 2.46 -11.91 -11.21
C LYS A 49 3.28 -10.64 -11.52
N ALA A 50 4.34 -10.39 -10.76
CA ALA A 50 5.21 -9.23 -10.95
C ALA A 50 5.97 -9.27 -12.30
N LEU A 51 6.14 -10.45 -12.87
CA LEU A 51 6.85 -10.69 -14.13
C LEU A 51 5.91 -10.80 -15.34
N ARG A 52 4.59 -10.69 -15.16
CA ARG A 52 3.64 -10.62 -16.29
C ARG A 52 3.89 -9.36 -17.10
N GLU A 53 3.85 -9.51 -18.41
CA GLU A 53 4.12 -8.40 -19.33
C GLU A 53 2.92 -7.47 -19.51
N LEU A 54 3.21 -6.20 -19.62
CA LEU A 54 2.34 -5.13 -20.02
C LEU A 54 3.07 -4.29 -21.08
N GLY A 55 2.59 -4.26 -22.30
CA GLY A 55 3.22 -3.50 -23.39
C GLY A 55 4.68 -3.89 -23.66
N GLY A 56 5.05 -5.15 -23.47
CA GLY A 56 6.40 -5.69 -23.70
C GLY A 56 7.38 -5.57 -22.53
N PHE A 57 6.92 -5.11 -21.35
CA PHE A 57 7.75 -5.05 -20.15
C PHE A 57 7.00 -5.66 -18.95
N PRO A 58 7.69 -6.34 -18.02
CA PRO A 58 7.10 -6.83 -16.78
C PRO A 58 6.40 -5.73 -15.96
N LEU A 59 5.30 -6.07 -15.25
CA LEU A 59 4.61 -5.14 -14.34
C LEU A 59 5.55 -4.51 -13.33
N LEU A 60 6.50 -5.30 -12.81
CA LEU A 60 7.54 -4.83 -11.89
C LEU A 60 8.37 -3.69 -12.50
N VAL A 61 8.77 -3.82 -13.76
CA VAL A 61 9.57 -2.80 -14.45
C VAL A 61 8.81 -1.49 -14.58
N HIS A 62 7.51 -1.55 -14.91
CA HIS A 62 6.66 -0.34 -14.93
C HIS A 62 6.56 0.31 -13.55
N ALA A 63 6.29 -0.49 -12.50
CA ALA A 63 6.20 0.01 -11.14
C ALA A 63 7.51 0.68 -10.69
N VAL A 64 8.65 0.00 -10.84
CA VAL A 64 9.96 0.55 -10.43
C VAL A 64 10.31 1.83 -11.22
N ARG A 65 10.06 1.86 -12.54
CA ARG A 65 10.27 3.08 -13.35
C ARG A 65 9.46 4.27 -12.83
N THR A 66 8.19 4.04 -12.50
CA THR A 66 7.34 5.12 -11.97
C THR A 66 7.77 5.58 -10.60
N LEU A 67 8.14 4.64 -9.71
CA LEU A 67 8.66 4.97 -8.39
C LEU A 67 9.97 5.77 -8.46
N ALA A 68 10.89 5.35 -9.32
CA ALA A 68 12.16 6.05 -9.53
C ALA A 68 12.01 7.41 -10.23
N ALA A 69 10.90 7.66 -10.93
CA ALA A 69 10.58 8.96 -11.52
C ALA A 69 10.01 9.97 -10.52
N ALA A 70 9.56 9.52 -9.35
CA ALA A 70 9.08 10.41 -8.29
C ALA A 70 10.25 11.15 -7.63
N ARG A 71 10.19 12.48 -7.58
CA ARG A 71 11.29 13.32 -7.07
C ARG A 71 11.57 13.12 -5.59
N SER A 72 10.55 12.71 -4.84
CA SER A 72 10.66 12.47 -3.41
C SER A 72 11.25 11.11 -3.05
N VAL A 73 11.40 10.19 -4.01
CA VAL A 73 11.89 8.82 -3.79
C VAL A 73 13.40 8.76 -4.00
N ASP A 74 14.12 8.31 -2.98
CA ASP A 74 15.58 8.22 -2.98
C ASP A 74 16.08 6.77 -3.22
N LEU A 75 15.26 5.76 -2.90
CA LEU A 75 15.64 4.36 -2.95
C LEU A 75 14.41 3.48 -3.24
N VAL A 76 14.55 2.52 -4.15
CA VAL A 76 13.57 1.45 -4.36
C VAL A 76 14.20 0.12 -3.94
N VAL A 77 13.52 -0.65 -3.08
CA VAL A 77 13.95 -1.98 -2.65
C VAL A 77 12.92 -3.02 -3.09
N VAL A 78 13.32 -3.91 -3.98
CA VAL A 78 12.48 -4.99 -4.49
C VAL A 78 12.74 -6.26 -3.68
N ALA A 79 11.72 -6.78 -2.99
CA ALA A 79 11.77 -8.09 -2.34
C ALA A 79 11.40 -9.18 -3.36
N ALA A 80 12.41 -9.81 -3.93
CA ALA A 80 12.32 -10.83 -4.99
C ALA A 80 12.06 -12.24 -4.43
N PRO A 81 11.66 -13.22 -5.27
CA PRO A 81 11.66 -14.62 -4.86
C PRO A 81 12.99 -15.00 -4.23
N PRO A 82 13.00 -15.75 -3.10
CA PRO A 82 14.25 -16.01 -2.34
C PRO A 82 15.17 -17.06 -2.99
N ASP A 83 14.67 -17.78 -4.00
CA ASP A 83 15.49 -18.73 -4.74
C ASP A 83 16.51 -18.02 -5.63
N PRO A 84 17.71 -18.62 -5.87
CA PRO A 84 18.78 -17.96 -6.63
C PRO A 84 18.40 -17.55 -8.04
N GLN A 85 17.51 -18.29 -8.70
CA GLN A 85 17.07 -18.00 -10.07
C GLN A 85 16.12 -16.79 -10.08
N GLY A 86 15.11 -16.77 -9.22
CA GLY A 86 14.17 -15.65 -9.10
C GLY A 86 14.86 -14.36 -8.68
N LEU A 87 15.81 -14.45 -7.74
CA LEU A 87 16.62 -13.31 -7.32
C LEU A 87 17.44 -12.73 -8.49
N ALA A 88 18.18 -13.58 -9.22
CA ALA A 88 18.97 -13.17 -10.36
C ALA A 88 18.12 -12.62 -11.52
N GLU A 89 16.92 -13.16 -11.73
CA GLU A 89 15.99 -12.66 -12.75
C GLU A 89 15.54 -11.24 -12.41
N VAL A 90 15.09 -10.99 -11.19
CA VAL A 90 14.67 -9.65 -10.75
C VAL A 90 15.85 -8.66 -10.79
N GLN A 91 17.04 -9.06 -10.36
CA GLN A 91 18.25 -8.23 -10.45
C GLN A 91 18.53 -7.78 -11.88
N ARG A 92 18.46 -8.70 -12.86
CA ARG A 92 18.65 -8.36 -14.30
C ARG A 92 17.56 -7.41 -14.81
N LEU A 93 16.31 -7.59 -14.40
CA LEU A 93 15.19 -6.76 -14.86
C LEU A 93 15.27 -5.31 -14.38
N VAL A 94 15.89 -5.07 -13.22
CA VAL A 94 15.98 -3.74 -12.64
C VAL A 94 17.37 -3.08 -12.80
N ALA A 95 18.36 -3.80 -13.30
CA ALA A 95 19.77 -3.36 -13.37
C ALA A 95 19.95 -2.03 -14.13
N ASP A 96 19.22 -1.87 -15.25
CA ASP A 96 19.34 -0.68 -16.12
C ASP A 96 18.23 0.35 -15.89
N LEU A 97 17.45 0.21 -14.80
CA LEU A 97 16.40 1.17 -14.48
C LEU A 97 17.02 2.41 -13.79
N PRO A 98 16.41 3.60 -14.00
CA PRO A 98 16.89 4.81 -13.37
C PRO A 98 16.74 4.76 -11.84
N GLY A 99 17.54 5.54 -11.11
CA GLY A 99 17.49 5.67 -9.65
C GLY A 99 18.29 4.60 -8.90
N ASP A 100 18.34 4.70 -7.56
CA ASP A 100 18.94 3.69 -6.67
C ASP A 100 17.90 2.57 -6.45
N THR A 101 18.11 1.43 -7.15
CA THR A 101 17.25 0.25 -7.02
C THR A 101 18.05 -0.92 -6.50
N ARG A 102 17.60 -1.52 -5.39
CA ARG A 102 18.23 -2.68 -4.76
C ARG A 102 17.28 -3.86 -4.74
N VAL A 103 17.83 -5.05 -4.80
CA VAL A 103 17.06 -6.30 -4.74
C VAL A 103 17.49 -7.11 -3.53
N VAL A 104 16.53 -7.52 -2.73
CA VAL A 104 16.72 -8.37 -1.55
C VAL A 104 15.87 -9.63 -1.70
N ALA A 105 16.25 -10.70 -1.01
CA ALA A 105 15.41 -11.89 -0.93
C ALA A 105 14.13 -11.56 -0.12
N GLY A 106 12.98 -11.92 -0.67
CA GLY A 106 11.70 -11.86 0.04
C GLY A 106 11.47 -13.09 0.89
N GLY A 107 10.32 -13.14 1.57
CA GLY A 107 9.89 -14.25 2.41
C GLY A 107 8.78 -15.09 1.79
N ALA A 108 8.24 -16.01 2.58
CA ALA A 108 7.15 -16.92 2.19
C ALA A 108 5.80 -16.18 2.05
N SER A 109 5.65 -15.02 2.67
CA SER A 109 4.46 -14.17 2.59
C SER A 109 4.79 -12.75 2.12
N ARG A 110 3.73 -11.99 1.72
CA ARG A 110 3.88 -10.56 1.40
C ARG A 110 4.40 -9.78 2.63
N GLN A 111 3.83 -10.04 3.78
CA GLN A 111 4.19 -9.38 5.04
C GLN A 111 5.65 -9.67 5.42
N GLU A 112 6.08 -10.92 5.35
CA GLU A 112 7.48 -11.29 5.60
C GLU A 112 8.43 -10.66 4.60
N SER A 113 8.06 -10.59 3.31
CA SER A 113 8.84 -9.92 2.27
C SER A 113 9.04 -8.43 2.58
N VAL A 114 7.99 -7.75 3.07
CA VAL A 114 8.09 -6.34 3.50
C VAL A 114 8.98 -6.21 4.74
N ALA A 115 8.83 -7.09 5.74
CA ALA A 115 9.66 -7.07 6.95
C ALA A 115 11.15 -7.24 6.65
N LEU A 116 11.50 -8.20 5.78
CA LEU A 116 12.89 -8.44 5.35
C LEU A 116 13.46 -7.23 4.60
N ALA A 117 12.70 -6.65 3.67
CA ALA A 117 13.11 -5.46 2.94
C ALA A 117 13.26 -4.24 3.87
N LEU A 118 12.35 -4.06 4.84
CA LEU A 118 12.41 -2.99 5.84
C LEU A 118 13.67 -3.08 6.71
N ALA A 119 14.04 -4.29 7.12
CA ALA A 119 15.26 -4.55 7.89
C ALA A 119 16.53 -4.25 7.09
N ALA A 120 16.49 -4.37 5.75
CA ALA A 120 17.61 -4.10 4.85
C ALA A 120 17.75 -2.61 4.46
N LEU A 121 16.81 -1.73 4.87
CA LEU A 121 16.89 -0.30 4.55
C LEU A 121 18.03 0.39 5.32
N PRO A 122 18.73 1.34 4.67
CA PRO A 122 19.65 2.24 5.35
C PRO A 122 18.99 2.98 6.54
N GLU A 123 19.76 3.28 7.57
CA GLU A 123 19.25 3.93 8.80
C GLU A 123 18.70 5.33 8.55
N ASP A 124 19.22 6.03 7.55
CA ASP A 124 18.81 7.38 7.17
C ASP A 124 17.46 7.47 6.43
N CYS A 125 16.82 6.31 6.13
CA CYS A 125 15.47 6.27 5.57
C CYS A 125 14.44 6.57 6.66
N ALA A 126 13.88 7.78 6.67
CA ALA A 126 12.89 8.23 7.64
C ALA A 126 11.43 7.92 7.19
N VAL A 127 11.20 7.92 5.87
CA VAL A 127 9.89 7.60 5.26
C VAL A 127 10.02 6.31 4.47
N VAL A 128 9.07 5.41 4.66
CA VAL A 128 9.00 4.13 3.93
C VAL A 128 7.63 3.98 3.28
N LEU A 129 7.64 3.73 1.99
CA LEU A 129 6.45 3.38 1.24
C LEU A 129 6.44 1.88 0.95
N VAL A 130 5.26 1.27 0.93
CA VAL A 130 5.07 -0.11 0.45
C VAL A 130 4.17 -0.07 -0.78
N HIS A 131 4.66 -0.59 -1.90
CA HIS A 131 3.96 -0.51 -3.19
C HIS A 131 3.81 -1.87 -3.88
N ASP A 132 2.59 -2.19 -4.27
CA ASP A 132 2.30 -3.42 -5.02
C ASP A 132 2.79 -3.30 -6.48
N ALA A 133 3.70 -4.18 -6.93
CA ALA A 133 4.15 -4.26 -8.33
C ALA A 133 2.98 -4.39 -9.33
N ALA A 134 1.86 -4.96 -8.89
CA ALA A 134 0.64 -5.09 -9.68
C ALA A 134 -0.13 -3.78 -9.90
N ARG A 135 0.27 -2.67 -9.31
CA ARG A 135 -0.25 -1.32 -9.60
C ARG A 135 0.72 -0.55 -10.49
N ALA A 136 1.12 -1.20 -11.55
CA ALA A 136 2.17 -0.81 -12.48
C ALA A 136 2.00 0.59 -13.13
N LEU A 137 0.77 1.11 -13.13
CA LEU A 137 0.42 2.39 -13.77
C LEU A 137 0.06 3.49 -12.78
N THR A 138 0.44 3.36 -11.51
CA THR A 138 0.20 4.39 -10.48
C THR A 138 0.85 5.71 -10.91
N PRO A 139 0.11 6.84 -10.99
CA PRO A 139 0.71 8.13 -11.32
C PRO A 139 1.69 8.61 -10.25
N VAL A 140 2.73 9.34 -10.67
CA VAL A 140 3.75 9.93 -9.77
C VAL A 140 3.12 10.86 -8.73
N ASP A 141 2.08 11.60 -9.08
CA ASP A 141 1.38 12.53 -8.18
C ASP A 141 0.79 11.81 -6.95
N VAL A 142 0.36 10.55 -7.08
CA VAL A 142 -0.11 9.75 -5.93
C VAL A 142 1.04 9.44 -4.98
N ILE A 143 2.22 9.13 -5.52
CA ILE A 143 3.43 8.84 -4.75
C ILE A 143 3.84 10.08 -3.96
N GLU A 144 3.93 11.23 -4.65
CA GLU A 144 4.28 12.52 -4.06
C GLU A 144 3.28 12.95 -2.97
N ALA A 145 1.97 12.75 -3.19
CA ALA A 145 0.95 13.08 -2.22
C ALA A 145 1.08 12.25 -0.92
N VAL A 146 1.38 10.95 -1.05
CA VAL A 146 1.60 10.07 0.11
C VAL A 146 2.85 10.51 0.88
N VAL A 147 3.98 10.76 0.20
CA VAL A 147 5.21 11.24 0.85
C VAL A 147 4.99 12.58 1.55
N ALA A 148 4.33 13.53 0.88
CA ALA A 148 4.04 14.84 1.44
C ALA A 148 3.20 14.74 2.72
N ALA A 149 2.20 13.86 2.76
CA ALA A 149 1.36 13.66 3.94
C ALA A 149 2.13 13.03 5.11
N VAL A 150 3.03 12.06 4.86
CA VAL A 150 3.89 11.49 5.90
C VAL A 150 4.87 12.54 6.43
N ARG A 151 5.54 13.29 5.54
CA ARG A 151 6.43 14.41 5.92
C ARG A 151 5.69 15.52 6.66
N GLY A 152 4.38 15.69 6.38
CA GLY A 152 3.48 16.59 7.09
C GLY A 152 3.03 16.12 8.48
N GLY A 153 3.59 15.02 9.00
CA GLY A 153 3.38 14.53 10.36
C GLY A 153 2.37 13.37 10.49
N ALA A 154 1.94 12.76 9.38
CA ALA A 154 1.13 11.55 9.46
C ALA A 154 2.04 10.32 9.68
N GLY A 155 1.77 9.52 10.72
CA GLY A 155 2.51 8.27 10.98
C GLY A 155 2.27 7.19 9.92
N ALA A 156 1.05 7.13 9.36
CA ALA A 156 0.64 6.24 8.29
C ALA A 156 -0.34 6.93 7.34
N VAL A 157 -0.20 6.67 6.03
CA VAL A 157 -0.99 7.29 4.95
C VAL A 157 -1.31 6.27 3.86
N ILE A 158 -2.56 6.24 3.41
CA ILE A 158 -3.02 5.40 2.30
C ILE A 158 -3.72 6.22 1.22
N PRO A 159 -3.47 5.99 -0.07
CA PRO A 159 -4.28 6.55 -1.14
C PRO A 159 -5.57 5.76 -1.29
N VAL A 160 -6.69 6.46 -1.49
CA VAL A 160 -8.01 5.84 -1.52
C VAL A 160 -8.90 6.40 -2.63
N LEU A 161 -9.82 5.57 -3.11
CA LEU A 161 -10.93 5.97 -4.00
C LEU A 161 -12.28 5.75 -3.30
N PRO A 162 -13.29 6.58 -3.60
CA PRO A 162 -14.68 6.28 -3.23
C PRO A 162 -15.13 4.95 -3.83
N VAL A 163 -16.00 4.24 -3.14
CA VAL A 163 -16.64 3.01 -3.67
C VAL A 163 -17.83 3.41 -4.55
N ALA A 164 -17.76 3.06 -5.83
CA ALA A 164 -18.79 3.41 -6.83
C ALA A 164 -20.02 2.51 -6.73
N ASP A 165 -19.83 1.21 -6.47
CA ASP A 165 -20.89 0.21 -6.46
C ASP A 165 -21.64 0.15 -5.11
N THR A 166 -22.85 -0.42 -5.14
CA THR A 166 -23.57 -0.77 -3.91
C THR A 166 -22.90 -1.98 -3.25
N ILE A 167 -22.54 -1.85 -1.98
CA ILE A 167 -21.89 -2.93 -1.22
C ILE A 167 -22.93 -3.64 -0.35
N LYS A 168 -22.93 -4.97 -0.43
CA LYS A 168 -23.77 -5.85 0.39
C LYS A 168 -22.91 -6.67 1.35
N ALA A 169 -23.31 -6.75 2.61
CA ALA A 169 -22.85 -7.80 3.50
C ALA A 169 -23.66 -9.09 3.19
N VAL A 170 -22.97 -10.23 3.18
CA VAL A 170 -23.60 -11.53 2.86
C VAL A 170 -23.17 -12.58 3.89
N ASP A 171 -24.06 -13.56 4.11
CA ASP A 171 -23.77 -14.81 4.79
C ASP A 171 -24.12 -15.95 3.84
N GLY A 172 -23.10 -16.66 3.34
CA GLY A 172 -23.23 -17.56 2.21
C GLY A 172 -23.74 -16.83 0.97
N ASP A 173 -24.94 -17.23 0.47
CA ASP A 173 -25.62 -16.64 -0.68
C ASP A 173 -26.72 -15.63 -0.30
N LEU A 174 -26.95 -15.41 1.00
CA LEU A 174 -27.98 -14.52 1.52
C LEU A 174 -27.42 -13.11 1.81
N VAL A 175 -28.09 -12.09 1.31
CA VAL A 175 -27.81 -10.70 1.65
C VAL A 175 -28.29 -10.41 3.06
N THR A 176 -27.37 -10.00 3.96
CA THR A 176 -27.68 -9.64 5.36
C THR A 176 -27.85 -8.15 5.58
N ALA A 177 -27.11 -7.31 4.83
CA ALA A 177 -27.22 -5.85 4.95
C ALA A 177 -26.76 -5.13 3.68
N THR A 178 -27.20 -3.87 3.52
CA THR A 178 -26.59 -2.91 2.60
C THR A 178 -25.65 -2.02 3.39
N VAL A 179 -24.36 -2.03 3.04
CA VAL A 179 -23.35 -1.19 3.72
C VAL A 179 -23.39 0.22 3.14
N ASP A 180 -23.38 1.24 4.00
CA ASP A 180 -23.30 2.63 3.55
C ASP A 180 -21.93 2.91 2.93
N ARG A 181 -21.91 2.99 1.58
CA ARG A 181 -20.67 3.24 0.83
C ARG A 181 -20.09 4.65 1.00
N SER A 182 -20.84 5.61 1.55
CA SER A 182 -20.34 6.96 1.77
C SER A 182 -19.14 6.99 2.72
N THR A 183 -19.09 6.04 3.65
CA THR A 183 -18.00 5.85 4.62
C THR A 183 -16.89 4.91 4.14
N LEU A 184 -17.10 4.17 3.04
CA LEU A 184 -16.15 3.18 2.52
C LEU A 184 -15.18 3.79 1.51
N ARG A 185 -13.97 3.26 1.50
CA ARG A 185 -12.94 3.61 0.52
C ARG A 185 -12.26 2.35 -0.02
N ALA A 186 -11.99 2.35 -1.31
CA ALA A 186 -11.11 1.35 -1.93
C ALA A 186 -9.65 1.79 -1.76
N VAL A 187 -8.87 1.01 -1.02
CA VAL A 187 -7.48 1.31 -0.69
C VAL A 187 -6.56 0.97 -1.85
N GLN A 188 -5.58 1.84 -2.08
CA GLN A 188 -4.54 1.65 -3.08
C GLN A 188 -3.15 1.66 -2.45
N THR A 189 -2.10 1.54 -3.27
CA THR A 189 -0.70 1.73 -2.90
C THR A 189 -0.03 2.70 -3.89
N PRO A 190 1.07 3.41 -3.47
CA PRO A 190 1.88 3.14 -2.28
C PRO A 190 1.18 3.54 -0.98
N GLN A 191 1.36 2.74 0.06
CA GLN A 191 1.04 3.10 1.43
C GLN A 191 2.30 3.67 2.08
N GLY A 192 2.21 4.81 2.73
CA GLY A 192 3.36 5.53 3.29
C GLY A 192 3.35 5.56 4.79
N PHE A 193 4.53 5.47 5.38
CA PHE A 193 4.72 5.39 6.83
C PHE A 193 5.97 6.14 7.27
N THR A 194 5.97 6.64 8.51
CA THR A 194 7.27 6.85 9.16
C THR A 194 7.92 5.49 9.39
N ARG A 195 9.25 5.40 9.26
CA ARG A 195 9.96 4.13 9.49
C ARG A 195 9.64 3.52 10.86
N GLY A 196 9.58 4.35 11.91
CA GLY A 196 9.29 3.88 13.27
C GLY A 196 7.93 3.21 13.39
N VAL A 197 6.88 3.81 12.81
CA VAL A 197 5.52 3.25 12.80
C VAL A 197 5.48 1.90 12.07
N LEU A 198 6.05 1.82 10.85
CA LEU A 198 6.04 0.58 10.09
C LEU A 198 6.84 -0.53 10.77
N THR A 199 8.02 -0.21 11.32
CA THR A 199 8.85 -1.19 12.05
C THR A 199 8.10 -1.73 13.27
N LYS A 200 7.47 -0.86 14.06
CA LYS A 200 6.68 -1.26 15.23
C LYS A 200 5.48 -2.13 14.84
N ALA A 201 4.78 -1.77 13.75
CA ALA A 201 3.64 -2.52 13.26
C ALA A 201 4.02 -3.94 12.81
N HIS A 202 5.11 -4.09 12.05
CA HIS A 202 5.61 -5.40 11.65
C HIS A 202 6.14 -6.22 12.84
N ALA A 203 6.82 -5.60 13.81
CA ALA A 203 7.33 -6.29 15.00
C ALA A 203 6.21 -6.82 15.92
N ALA A 204 5.06 -6.15 15.96
CA ALA A 204 3.93 -6.55 16.77
C ALA A 204 2.93 -7.46 16.04
N SER A 205 3.15 -7.73 14.75
CA SER A 205 2.22 -8.50 13.93
C SER A 205 2.22 -9.99 14.30
N ASP A 206 1.02 -10.58 14.30
CA ASP A 206 0.82 -12.02 14.50
C ASP A 206 0.87 -12.75 13.14
N PRO A 207 1.83 -13.67 12.92
CA PRO A 207 1.88 -14.48 11.71
C PRO A 207 0.63 -15.36 11.50
N ALA A 208 -0.09 -15.71 12.57
CA ALA A 208 -1.31 -16.50 12.49
C ALA A 208 -2.55 -15.67 12.08
N ALA A 209 -2.47 -14.35 12.20
CA ALA A 209 -3.54 -13.41 11.80
C ALA A 209 -3.00 -12.35 10.83
N PRO A 210 -2.64 -12.75 9.59
CA PRO A 210 -2.01 -11.84 8.64
C PRO A 210 -2.97 -10.71 8.23
N ALA A 211 -2.47 -9.48 8.28
CA ALA A 211 -3.20 -8.32 7.76
C ALA A 211 -3.25 -8.36 6.22
N THR A 212 -4.27 -7.76 5.64
CA THR A 212 -4.44 -7.68 4.18
C THR A 212 -3.46 -6.70 3.52
N ASP A 213 -3.01 -5.69 4.29
CA ASP A 213 -2.04 -4.67 3.88
C ASP A 213 -1.25 -4.13 5.10
N ASP A 214 -0.30 -3.23 4.87
CA ASP A 214 0.56 -2.72 5.93
C ASP A 214 -0.16 -1.68 6.81
N ALA A 215 -1.13 -0.98 6.26
CA ALA A 215 -1.98 -0.07 7.03
C ALA A 215 -2.81 -0.82 8.09
N GLY A 216 -3.32 -2.01 7.77
CA GLY A 216 -4.02 -2.87 8.71
C GLY A 216 -3.16 -3.29 9.91
N LEU A 217 -1.84 -3.44 9.73
CA LEU A 217 -0.92 -3.68 10.86
C LEU A 217 -0.83 -2.46 11.78
N VAL A 218 -0.85 -1.24 11.22
CA VAL A 218 -0.83 0.01 11.98
C VAL A 218 -2.15 0.21 12.73
N GLU A 219 -3.28 -0.08 12.08
CA GLU A 219 -4.62 -0.04 12.70
C GLU A 219 -4.72 -1.02 13.87
N ALA A 220 -4.15 -2.21 13.77
CA ALA A 220 -4.10 -3.19 14.86
C ALA A 220 -3.33 -2.70 16.10
N LEU A 221 -2.43 -1.73 15.94
CA LEU A 221 -1.76 -1.04 17.05
C LEU A 221 -2.60 0.11 17.66
N GLY A 222 -3.80 0.38 17.13
CA GLY A 222 -4.61 1.54 17.50
C GLY A 222 -4.04 2.87 17.04
N LEU A 223 -3.09 2.88 16.09
CA LEU A 223 -2.51 4.10 15.55
C LEU A 223 -3.34 4.62 14.37
N PRO A 224 -3.43 5.96 14.20
CA PRO A 224 -4.23 6.55 13.14
C PRO A 224 -3.60 6.35 11.76
N VAL A 225 -4.44 5.97 10.78
CA VAL A 225 -4.08 5.93 9.36
C VAL A 225 -4.83 7.06 8.64
N ARG A 226 -4.11 7.94 7.97
CA ARG A 226 -4.69 9.05 7.19
C ARG A 226 -4.90 8.64 5.73
N THR A 227 -5.88 9.25 5.09
CA THR A 227 -6.15 9.02 3.65
C THR A 227 -5.71 10.22 2.82
N VAL A 228 -5.26 9.94 1.58
CA VAL A 228 -5.07 10.92 0.52
C VAL A 228 -5.85 10.49 -0.71
N PRO A 229 -6.17 11.40 -1.65
CA PRO A 229 -6.78 11.01 -2.91
C PRO A 229 -5.92 10.00 -3.68
N GLY A 230 -6.53 8.89 -4.10
CA GLY A 230 -5.95 7.92 -5.02
C GLY A 230 -6.24 8.30 -6.47
N HIS A 231 -5.91 7.40 -7.40
CA HIS A 231 -6.13 7.61 -8.83
C HIS A 231 -6.68 6.36 -9.51
N ALA A 232 -7.59 6.52 -10.48
CA ALA A 232 -8.20 5.39 -11.19
C ALA A 232 -7.15 4.50 -11.89
N GLU A 233 -6.07 5.08 -12.42
CA GLU A 233 -5.00 4.33 -13.07
C GLU A 233 -4.07 3.58 -12.09
N ALA A 234 -4.20 3.82 -10.78
CA ALA A 234 -3.51 3.04 -9.74
C ALA A 234 -4.27 1.74 -9.38
N PHE A 235 -5.14 1.25 -10.25
CA PHE A 235 -5.84 -0.02 -10.04
C PHE A 235 -4.87 -1.20 -10.01
N LYS A 236 -5.27 -2.27 -9.31
CA LYS A 236 -4.44 -3.48 -9.15
C LYS A 236 -4.75 -4.46 -10.27
N ILE A 237 -3.77 -4.73 -11.12
CA ILE A 237 -3.87 -5.74 -12.18
C ILE A 237 -3.90 -7.13 -11.53
N THR A 238 -5.08 -7.77 -11.52
CA THR A 238 -5.31 -9.05 -10.83
C THR A 238 -5.93 -10.11 -11.73
N THR A 239 -6.60 -9.68 -12.80
CA THR A 239 -7.31 -10.54 -13.75
C THR A 239 -6.80 -10.27 -15.19
N PRO A 240 -7.07 -11.17 -16.15
CA PRO A 240 -6.80 -10.89 -17.57
C PRO A 240 -7.52 -9.64 -18.09
N PHE A 241 -8.72 -9.34 -17.57
CA PHE A 241 -9.46 -8.12 -17.94
C PHE A 241 -8.72 -6.85 -17.49
N ASP A 242 -8.14 -6.85 -16.27
CA ASP A 242 -7.34 -5.73 -15.78
C ASP A 242 -6.12 -5.49 -16.69
N LEU A 243 -5.52 -6.55 -17.24
CA LEU A 243 -4.38 -6.42 -18.14
C LEU A 243 -4.78 -5.73 -19.45
N VAL A 244 -5.94 -6.08 -20.03
CA VAL A 244 -6.47 -5.39 -21.22
C VAL A 244 -6.72 -3.91 -20.93
N LEU A 245 -7.30 -3.60 -19.78
CA LEU A 245 -7.50 -2.20 -19.34
C LEU A 245 -6.17 -1.48 -19.18
N ALA A 246 -5.18 -2.11 -18.56
CA ALA A 246 -3.85 -1.55 -18.38
C ALA A 246 -3.15 -1.24 -19.71
N GLU A 247 -3.28 -2.12 -20.71
CA GLU A 247 -2.75 -1.87 -22.05
C GLU A 247 -3.43 -0.69 -22.73
N ALA A 248 -4.75 -0.52 -22.56
CA ALA A 248 -5.46 0.63 -23.09
C ALA A 248 -4.98 1.94 -22.45
N VAL A 249 -4.77 1.96 -21.12
CA VAL A 249 -4.20 3.10 -20.40
C VAL A 249 -2.78 3.39 -20.89
N LEU A 250 -1.93 2.37 -21.03
CA LEU A 250 -0.54 2.54 -21.47
C LEU A 250 -0.47 3.13 -22.87
N ARG A 251 -1.33 2.67 -23.81
CA ARG A 251 -1.41 3.23 -25.17
C ARG A 251 -1.80 4.71 -25.17
N ARG A 252 -2.68 5.15 -24.26
CA ARG A 252 -3.07 6.56 -24.14
C ARG A 252 -1.96 7.46 -23.62
N ARG A 253 -1.01 6.92 -22.85
CA ARG A 253 0.14 7.67 -22.31
C ARG A 253 1.30 7.84 -23.29
N ARG A 254 1.29 7.13 -24.43
CA ARG A 254 2.28 7.22 -25.53
C ARG A 254 1.89 8.33 -26.52
#